data_f60e11ee3f441d0f3af0d81f2c1bc683
#
_entry.id   f60e11ee3f441d0f3af0d81f2c1bc683
#
_cell.length_a   1.000
_cell.length_b   1.000
_cell.length_c   1.000
_cell.angle_alpha   90.00
_cell.angle_beta   90.00
_cell.angle_gamma   90.00
#
_symmetry.space_group_name_H-M   'P 1'
#
loop_
_entity.id
_entity.type
_entity.pdbx_description
1 polymer ?
#
loop_
_entity_poly.entity_id
_entity_poly.type
_entity_poly.pdbx_seq_one_letter_code
_entity_poly.pdbx_strand_id
1 'polypeptide(L)'
;MKKIGQFIYSWGNGHYTRMMSLNEELPNFIKEYETHYASKDEIYQKLVARFPKQIVHMANAPTPIDGKYGPDVLLSMLNAFIPIRGQKPLISQVVNYLREERRLFDSQKFDLVINDGDMGPNILAKNRNIPSIFVTNQFKPRLWKSRFYFYPGVLFIAKQIAKATKIVVADSPPPYTICEYNLNFPEDIKHKVFYAGHFASGKKKRNSIKSNLEKLIDGHRFGYWMRTGNKSTNDITGKKYEESFSQIKSEKRIISHARNDPTIDVVKDEKGNTYSISDALDKRIDWIQIDVGFLSESEKETVLESCDYTVINGSHTVMGEIIGIHGKPIIGIPVYDEQTNQIQWAEE
;
A
#
# COMPACT_ATOMS: atom_id res chain seq x y z
N MET A 1 -8.45 12.64 28.63
CA MET A 1 -8.53 11.99 27.29
C MET A 1 -7.12 11.95 26.71
N LYS A 2 -6.64 10.76 26.28
CA LYS A 2 -5.30 10.61 25.70
C LYS A 2 -5.29 11.08 24.26
N LYS A 3 -4.19 11.69 23.82
CA LYS A 3 -4.01 12.17 22.44
C LYS A 3 -3.08 11.25 21.66
N ILE A 4 -3.57 10.69 20.58
CA ILE A 4 -2.81 9.80 19.69
C ILE A 4 -2.54 10.52 18.37
N GLY A 5 -1.26 10.74 18.05
CA GLY A 5 -0.84 11.22 16.74
C GLY A 5 -0.63 10.07 15.78
N GLN A 6 -1.36 10.04 14.67
CA GLN A 6 -1.20 9.04 13.61
C GLN A 6 -0.63 9.68 12.35
N PHE A 7 0.58 9.29 11.99
CA PHE A 7 1.32 9.84 10.86
C PHE A 7 1.40 8.81 9.74
N ILE A 8 0.82 9.13 8.59
CA ILE A 8 0.64 8.21 7.47
C ILE A 8 1.42 8.73 6.27
N TYR A 9 2.39 7.95 5.80
CA TYR A 9 3.17 8.31 4.63
C TYR A 9 2.32 8.24 3.35
N SER A 10 2.44 9.25 2.51
CA SER A 10 1.57 9.40 1.33
C SER A 10 2.02 8.63 0.08
N TRP A 11 3.06 7.81 0.18
CA TRP A 11 3.54 7.01 -0.94
C TRP A 11 2.72 5.73 -1.11
N GLY A 12 1.66 5.81 -1.89
CA GLY A 12 0.74 4.71 -2.16
C GLY A 12 -0.32 4.49 -1.07
N ASN A 13 -1.32 3.69 -1.39
CA ASN A 13 -2.48 3.47 -0.52
C ASN A 13 -2.23 2.44 0.60
N GLY A 14 -1.15 1.65 0.55
CA GLY A 14 -0.89 0.60 1.53
C GLY A 14 -0.76 1.12 2.96
N HIS A 15 -0.08 2.24 3.17
CA HIS A 15 0.04 2.90 4.48
C HIS A 15 -1.33 3.34 5.02
N TYR A 16 -2.14 3.96 4.15
CA TYR A 16 -3.49 4.37 4.51
C TYR A 16 -4.36 3.17 4.90
N THR A 17 -4.38 2.11 4.10
CA THR A 17 -5.19 0.92 4.36
C THR A 17 -4.82 0.27 5.69
N ARG A 18 -3.53 0.08 5.99
CA ARG A 18 -3.07 -0.47 7.27
C ARG A 18 -3.52 0.38 8.47
N MET A 19 -3.36 1.69 8.37
CA MET A 19 -3.79 2.58 9.46
C MET A 19 -5.30 2.61 9.64
N MET A 20 -6.08 2.46 8.57
CA MET A 20 -7.54 2.36 8.67
C MET A 20 -7.97 1.05 9.34
N SER A 21 -7.35 -0.08 9.01
CA SER A 21 -7.59 -1.35 9.70
C SER A 21 -7.24 -1.26 11.18
N LEU A 22 -6.13 -0.62 11.55
CA LEU A 22 -5.78 -0.37 12.94
C LEU A 22 -6.85 0.48 13.65
N ASN A 23 -7.37 1.52 12.99
CA ASN A 23 -8.37 2.41 13.58
C ASN A 23 -9.72 1.72 13.83
N GLU A 24 -10.07 0.72 13.04
CA GLU A 24 -11.28 -0.09 13.26
C GLU A 24 -11.18 -0.91 14.56
N GLU A 25 -9.96 -1.30 14.95
CA GLU A 25 -9.71 -2.10 16.16
C GLU A 25 -9.39 -1.27 17.41
N LEU A 26 -8.84 -0.07 17.27
CA LEU A 26 -8.44 0.75 18.43
C LEU A 26 -9.53 0.95 19.48
N PRO A 27 -10.82 1.18 19.14
CA PRO A 27 -11.89 1.37 20.13
C PRO A 27 -12.12 0.13 21.02
N ASN A 28 -11.72 -1.04 20.57
CA ASN A 28 -11.84 -2.29 21.33
C ASN A 28 -10.85 -2.34 22.51
N PHE A 29 -9.76 -1.56 22.43
CA PHE A 29 -8.67 -1.59 23.41
C PHE A 29 -8.52 -0.29 24.20
N ILE A 30 -8.92 0.85 23.63
CA ILE A 30 -8.76 2.18 24.24
C ILE A 30 -10.11 2.90 24.20
N LYS A 31 -10.67 3.22 25.37
CA LYS A 31 -12.01 3.81 25.46
C LYS A 31 -12.05 5.32 25.34
N GLU A 32 -11.03 6.02 25.84
CA GLU A 32 -11.02 7.50 25.91
C GLU A 32 -9.77 8.06 25.24
N TYR A 33 -9.85 8.35 23.96
CA TYR A 33 -8.76 8.94 23.20
C TYR A 33 -9.26 9.87 22.10
N GLU A 34 -8.41 10.79 21.70
CA GLU A 34 -8.57 11.66 20.56
C GLU A 34 -7.46 11.34 19.56
N THR A 35 -7.83 11.09 18.30
CA THR A 35 -6.86 10.85 17.24
C THR A 35 -6.66 12.09 16.39
N HIS A 36 -5.39 12.45 16.20
CA HIS A 36 -4.94 13.47 15.26
C HIS A 36 -4.23 12.78 14.10
N TYR A 37 -4.75 12.94 12.91
CA TYR A 37 -4.13 12.39 11.71
C TYR A 37 -3.17 13.40 11.09
N ALA A 38 -2.08 12.91 10.48
CA ALA A 38 -1.16 13.73 9.72
C ALA A 38 -0.71 13.00 8.45
N SER A 39 -0.85 13.66 7.30
CA SER A 39 -0.43 13.15 6.00
C SER A 39 -0.38 14.31 4.99
N LYS A 40 -0.12 14.01 3.71
CA LYS A 40 -0.18 14.98 2.61
C LYS A 40 -0.89 14.42 1.39
N ASP A 41 -1.08 15.30 0.40
CA ASP A 41 -1.60 14.97 -0.92
C ASP A 41 -2.94 14.18 -0.88
N GLU A 42 -3.05 13.14 -1.66
CA GLU A 42 -4.26 12.32 -1.78
C GLU A 42 -4.68 11.66 -0.47
N ILE A 43 -3.72 11.21 0.34
CA ILE A 43 -4.02 10.57 1.63
C ILE A 43 -4.61 11.57 2.61
N TYR A 44 -4.09 12.80 2.64
CA TYR A 44 -4.68 13.89 3.43
C TYR A 44 -6.15 14.13 3.04
N GLN A 45 -6.46 14.21 1.74
CA GLN A 45 -7.84 14.38 1.27
C GLN A 45 -8.75 13.23 1.67
N LYS A 46 -8.28 11.98 1.57
CA LYS A 46 -9.01 10.80 2.03
C LYS A 46 -9.30 10.83 3.53
N LEU A 47 -8.34 11.27 4.34
CA LEU A 47 -8.51 11.40 5.79
C LEU A 47 -9.55 12.47 6.13
N VAL A 48 -9.47 13.64 5.50
CA VAL A 48 -10.46 14.72 5.69
C VAL A 48 -11.87 14.27 5.32
N ALA A 49 -12.02 13.58 4.21
CA ALA A 49 -13.30 13.06 3.76
C ALA A 49 -13.87 11.98 4.70
N ARG A 50 -13.02 11.07 5.19
CA ARG A 50 -13.43 9.96 6.07
C ARG A 50 -13.71 10.42 7.51
N PHE A 51 -12.95 11.40 8.00
CA PHE A 51 -13.01 11.87 9.39
C PHE A 51 -13.32 13.38 9.50
N PRO A 52 -14.47 13.85 9.01
CA PRO A 52 -14.77 15.28 8.94
C PRO A 52 -14.90 15.96 10.33
N LYS A 53 -15.01 15.16 11.40
CA LYS A 53 -15.10 15.65 12.79
C LYS A 53 -13.79 15.50 13.55
N GLN A 54 -12.75 14.92 12.94
CA GLN A 54 -11.45 14.72 13.59
C GLN A 54 -10.42 15.71 13.08
N ILE A 55 -9.35 15.87 13.84
CA ILE A 55 -8.29 16.82 13.48
C ILE A 55 -7.34 16.15 12.51
N VAL A 56 -7.31 16.65 11.28
CA VAL A 56 -6.40 16.21 10.23
C VAL A 56 -5.39 17.31 9.92
N HIS A 57 -4.12 17.01 10.07
CA HIS A 57 -3.01 17.93 9.83
C HIS A 57 -2.33 17.62 8.49
N MET A 58 -1.85 18.66 7.82
CA MET A 58 -0.96 18.48 6.69
C MET A 58 0.47 18.24 7.18
N ALA A 59 1.07 17.12 6.81
CA ALA A 59 2.46 16.77 7.09
C ALA A 59 3.19 16.54 5.77
N ASN A 60 4.02 17.52 5.36
CA ASN A 60 4.70 17.52 4.08
C ASN A 60 5.96 16.65 4.08
N ALA A 61 5.81 15.36 4.44
CA ALA A 61 6.91 14.40 4.45
C ALA A 61 7.65 14.39 3.11
N PRO A 62 8.99 14.46 3.11
CA PRO A 62 9.78 14.47 1.89
C PRO A 62 9.55 13.20 1.07
N THR A 63 9.41 13.35 -0.24
CA THR A 63 9.32 12.23 -1.17
C THR A 63 10.51 12.25 -2.11
N PRO A 64 11.12 11.09 -2.42
CA PRO A 64 12.15 11.00 -3.45
C PRO A 64 11.58 11.32 -4.82
N ILE A 65 12.45 11.55 -5.79
CA ILE A 65 12.06 11.74 -7.19
C ILE A 65 11.55 10.40 -7.75
N ASP A 66 10.38 10.41 -8.36
CA ASP A 66 9.83 9.23 -9.03
C ASP A 66 10.65 8.86 -10.26
N GLY A 67 11.06 7.61 -10.32
CA GLY A 67 11.70 6.98 -11.46
C GLY A 67 10.77 5.98 -12.16
N LYS A 68 11.28 5.37 -13.22
CA LYS A 68 10.52 4.36 -13.99
C LYS A 68 10.18 3.10 -13.16
N TYR A 69 11.06 2.72 -12.22
CA TYR A 69 10.93 1.49 -11.43
C TYR A 69 11.03 1.81 -9.93
N GLY A 70 10.15 2.65 -9.42
CA GLY A 70 10.21 3.17 -8.06
C GLY A 70 11.06 4.44 -7.95
N PRO A 71 11.59 4.80 -6.77
CA PRO A 71 12.41 6.00 -6.60
C PRO A 71 13.61 6.04 -7.54
N ASP A 72 13.78 7.13 -8.26
CA ASP A 72 15.02 7.42 -8.97
C ASP A 72 16.05 7.96 -7.98
N VAL A 73 16.99 7.12 -7.62
CA VAL A 73 17.94 7.41 -6.55
C VAL A 73 19.00 8.40 -6.98
N LEU A 74 19.49 8.27 -8.19
CA LEU A 74 20.48 9.23 -8.68
C LEU A 74 19.88 10.64 -8.71
N LEU A 75 18.68 10.79 -9.29
CA LEU A 75 17.98 12.07 -9.28
C LEU A 75 17.59 12.50 -7.86
N SER A 76 17.19 11.59 -6.98
CA SER A 76 16.89 11.92 -5.58
C SER A 76 18.11 12.34 -4.79
N MET A 77 19.29 11.74 -5.04
CA MET A 77 20.55 12.17 -4.46
C MET A 77 20.98 13.56 -4.98
N LEU A 78 20.86 13.82 -6.27
CA LEU A 78 21.10 15.14 -6.86
C LEU A 78 20.08 16.16 -6.31
N ASN A 79 18.82 15.78 -6.17
CA ASN A 79 17.80 16.63 -5.55
C ASN A 79 18.08 16.92 -4.07
N ALA A 80 19.01 16.23 -3.43
CA ALA A 80 19.38 16.58 -2.06
C ALA A 80 19.76 18.07 -1.94
N PHE A 81 20.45 18.61 -2.96
CA PHE A 81 21.02 19.96 -2.93
C PHE A 81 20.42 20.90 -3.97
N ILE A 82 19.95 20.41 -5.12
CA ILE A 82 19.44 21.22 -6.22
C ILE A 82 17.98 20.86 -6.55
N PRO A 83 17.16 21.82 -7.02
CA PRO A 83 15.80 21.53 -7.47
C PRO A 83 15.84 20.64 -8.72
N ILE A 84 15.01 19.57 -8.74
CA ILE A 84 14.88 18.67 -9.88
C ILE A 84 13.40 18.43 -10.18
N ARG A 85 13.01 18.49 -11.44
CA ARG A 85 11.63 18.24 -11.91
C ARG A 85 10.58 19.05 -11.14
N GLY A 86 10.90 20.30 -10.78
CA GLY A 86 10.00 21.19 -10.03
C GLY A 86 9.93 20.91 -8.50
N GLN A 87 10.59 19.87 -8.01
CA GLN A 87 10.71 19.62 -6.59
C GLN A 87 11.82 20.45 -5.95
N LYS A 88 11.54 21.01 -4.77
CA LYS A 88 12.57 21.71 -3.97
C LYS A 88 13.66 20.74 -3.53
N PRO A 89 14.88 21.25 -3.21
CA PRO A 89 15.94 20.41 -2.65
C PRO A 89 15.46 19.58 -1.47
N LEU A 90 15.80 18.29 -1.43
CA LEU A 90 15.34 17.34 -0.43
C LEU A 90 15.71 17.79 0.99
N ILE A 91 16.92 18.34 1.18
CA ILE A 91 17.34 18.89 2.48
C ILE A 91 16.41 20.01 2.93
N SER A 92 16.03 20.91 2.04
CA SER A 92 15.08 21.99 2.34
C SER A 92 13.70 21.45 2.70
N GLN A 93 13.24 20.41 1.99
CA GLN A 93 11.98 19.72 2.30
C GLN A 93 12.04 19.10 3.69
N VAL A 94 13.11 18.35 4.03
CA VAL A 94 13.31 17.73 5.35
C VAL A 94 13.31 18.76 6.47
N VAL A 95 14.02 19.88 6.31
CA VAL A 95 14.08 20.94 7.33
C VAL A 95 12.72 21.57 7.56
N ASN A 96 11.99 21.89 6.50
CA ASN A 96 10.66 22.49 6.61
C ASN A 96 9.66 21.52 7.24
N TYR A 97 9.66 20.28 6.80
CA TYR A 97 8.83 19.21 7.33
C TYR A 97 9.07 19.00 8.83
N LEU A 98 10.31 18.81 9.27
CA LEU A 98 10.61 18.64 10.69
C LEU A 98 10.26 19.87 11.53
N ARG A 99 10.33 21.08 10.96
CA ARG A 99 9.89 22.31 11.62
C ARG A 99 8.37 22.34 11.79
N GLU A 100 7.62 21.97 10.76
CA GLU A 100 6.15 21.87 10.79
C GLU A 100 5.69 20.82 11.81
N GLU A 101 6.26 19.62 11.75
CA GLU A 101 5.95 18.57 12.71
C GLU A 101 6.34 18.93 14.15
N ARG A 102 7.48 19.58 14.34
CA ARG A 102 7.87 20.07 15.68
C ARG A 102 6.81 20.98 16.26
N ARG A 103 6.29 21.93 15.47
CA ARG A 103 5.20 22.82 15.90
C ARG A 103 3.94 22.03 16.27
N LEU A 104 3.62 21.01 15.48
CA LEU A 104 2.47 20.13 15.74
C LEU A 104 2.66 19.39 17.07
N PHE A 105 3.81 18.77 17.30
CA PHE A 105 4.13 18.09 18.57
C PHE A 105 4.08 19.04 19.77
N ASP A 106 4.60 20.24 19.64
CA ASP A 106 4.62 21.23 20.71
C ASP A 106 3.21 21.75 21.05
N SER A 107 2.33 21.87 20.05
CA SER A 107 0.95 22.33 20.23
C SER A 107 -0.01 21.24 20.72
N GLN A 108 0.12 20.01 20.24
CA GLN A 108 -0.83 18.94 20.53
C GLN A 108 -0.48 18.13 21.77
N LYS A 109 0.81 18.01 22.14
CA LYS A 109 1.29 17.25 23.30
C LYS A 109 0.79 15.80 23.30
N PHE A 110 1.15 15.04 22.27
CA PHE A 110 0.75 13.64 22.11
C PHE A 110 1.19 12.76 23.27
N ASP A 111 0.32 11.84 23.70
CA ASP A 111 0.64 10.78 24.66
C ASP A 111 1.21 9.53 23.99
N LEU A 112 0.86 9.32 22.72
CA LEU A 112 1.32 8.20 21.87
C LEU A 112 1.42 8.69 20.42
N VAL A 113 2.43 8.19 19.73
CA VAL A 113 2.60 8.42 18.29
C VAL A 113 2.61 7.08 17.57
N ILE A 114 1.80 6.96 16.51
CA ILE A 114 1.76 5.79 15.62
C ILE A 114 2.11 6.26 14.21
N ASN A 115 3.14 5.66 13.63
CA ASN A 115 3.64 6.05 12.31
C ASN A 115 3.56 4.87 11.37
N ASP A 116 3.17 5.10 10.12
CA ASP A 116 3.31 4.14 9.04
C ASP A 116 4.08 4.77 7.87
N GLY A 117 5.34 4.34 7.72
CA GLY A 117 6.23 4.82 6.67
C GLY A 117 6.87 6.20 6.90
N ASP A 118 6.34 7.01 7.81
CA ASP A 118 6.87 8.33 8.13
C ASP A 118 7.84 8.29 9.30
N MET A 119 9.09 8.70 9.09
CA MET A 119 10.17 8.59 10.08
C MET A 119 10.34 9.82 10.98
N GLY A 120 9.90 10.99 10.55
CA GLY A 120 10.05 12.25 11.29
C GLY A 120 9.45 12.19 12.69
N PRO A 121 8.22 11.69 12.82
CA PRO A 121 7.57 11.54 14.12
C PRO A 121 8.35 10.67 15.11
N ASN A 122 9.09 9.63 14.68
CA ASN A 122 9.94 8.83 15.57
C ASN A 122 11.07 9.65 16.18
N ILE A 123 11.68 10.54 15.39
CA ILE A 123 12.76 11.42 15.85
C ILE A 123 12.23 12.37 16.92
N LEU A 124 11.08 12.98 16.65
CA LEU A 124 10.46 13.97 17.53
C LEU A 124 9.91 13.33 18.81
N ALA A 125 9.29 12.17 18.70
CA ALA A 125 8.79 11.42 19.85
C ALA A 125 9.92 11.00 20.77
N LYS A 126 11.02 10.43 20.23
CA LYS A 126 12.20 10.07 21.03
C LYS A 126 12.77 11.27 21.79
N ASN A 127 12.90 12.41 21.12
CA ASN A 127 13.47 13.61 21.74
C ASN A 127 12.58 14.22 22.86
N ARG A 128 11.31 13.82 22.91
CA ARG A 128 10.32 14.28 23.91
C ARG A 128 9.92 13.20 24.90
N ASN A 129 10.55 12.02 24.84
CA ASN A 129 10.19 10.84 25.63
C ASN A 129 8.71 10.42 25.45
N ILE A 130 8.14 10.64 24.27
CA ILE A 130 6.80 10.19 23.92
C ILE A 130 6.90 8.77 23.36
N PRO A 131 6.10 7.80 23.85
CA PRO A 131 6.04 6.46 23.27
C PRO A 131 5.69 6.53 21.79
N SER A 132 6.40 5.74 20.97
CA SER A 132 6.12 5.68 19.53
C SER A 132 6.08 4.25 19.01
N ILE A 133 5.15 3.99 18.11
CA ILE A 133 5.00 2.74 17.37
C ILE A 133 5.26 3.04 15.89
N PHE A 134 6.17 2.29 15.28
CA PHE A 134 6.43 2.37 13.86
C PHE A 134 5.89 1.12 13.16
N VAL A 135 4.89 1.27 12.31
CA VAL A 135 4.32 0.19 11.51
C VAL A 135 5.11 0.08 10.22
N THR A 136 5.53 -1.11 9.84
CA THR A 136 6.36 -1.30 8.65
C THR A 136 6.22 -2.71 8.06
N ASN A 137 6.57 -2.84 6.78
CA ASN A 137 6.88 -4.09 6.09
C ASN A 137 8.31 -4.06 5.53
N GLN A 138 9.12 -3.08 5.96
CA GLN A 138 10.47 -2.89 5.45
C GLN A 138 11.36 -2.22 6.50
N PHE A 139 12.58 -2.75 6.68
CA PHE A 139 13.57 -2.17 7.59
C PHE A 139 14.95 -2.04 6.92
N LYS A 140 15.56 -3.16 6.52
CA LYS A 140 16.77 -3.22 5.69
C LYS A 140 16.54 -4.13 4.49
N PRO A 141 15.88 -3.65 3.43
CA PRO A 141 15.56 -4.47 2.28
C PRO A 141 16.84 -5.04 1.64
N ARG A 142 16.74 -6.27 1.16
CA ARG A 142 17.77 -6.87 0.32
C ARG A 142 17.86 -6.07 -0.97
N LEU A 143 19.02 -5.52 -1.26
CA LEU A 143 19.27 -4.77 -2.48
C LEU A 143 19.87 -5.67 -3.56
N TRP A 144 19.48 -5.47 -4.79
CA TRP A 144 20.15 -6.09 -5.93
C TRP A 144 21.59 -5.59 -6.05
N LYS A 145 22.50 -6.40 -6.61
CA LYS A 145 23.90 -6.05 -6.78
C LYS A 145 24.10 -4.71 -7.53
N SER A 146 23.24 -4.43 -8.49
CA SER A 146 23.25 -3.16 -9.25
C SER A 146 22.85 -1.93 -8.44
N ARG A 147 22.32 -2.11 -7.23
CA ARG A 147 21.79 -1.03 -6.36
C ARG A 147 22.50 -0.93 -5.01
N PHE A 148 23.65 -1.55 -4.84
CA PHE A 148 24.40 -1.54 -3.58
C PHE A 148 24.75 -0.12 -3.09
N TYR A 149 24.86 0.84 -3.99
CA TYR A 149 25.14 2.25 -3.66
C TYR A 149 24.03 2.94 -2.86
N PHE A 150 22.84 2.32 -2.77
CA PHE A 150 21.75 2.77 -1.88
C PHE A 150 21.95 2.41 -0.41
N TYR A 151 22.85 1.49 -0.15
CA TYR A 151 22.97 0.92 1.18
C TYR A 151 23.16 1.96 2.30
N PRO A 152 23.94 3.06 2.12
CA PRO A 152 24.02 4.12 3.12
C PRO A 152 22.66 4.77 3.43
N GLY A 153 21.82 4.99 2.42
CA GLY A 153 20.47 5.49 2.59
C GLY A 153 19.56 4.52 3.35
N VAL A 154 19.64 3.23 3.01
CA VAL A 154 18.92 2.17 3.73
C VAL A 154 19.32 2.14 5.21
N LEU A 155 20.61 2.21 5.52
CA LEU A 155 21.10 2.25 6.90
C LEU A 155 20.64 3.50 7.65
N PHE A 156 20.65 4.65 6.98
CA PHE A 156 20.13 5.89 7.56
C PHE A 156 18.65 5.76 7.94
N ILE A 157 17.82 5.25 7.02
CA ILE A 157 16.39 5.01 7.24
C ILE A 157 16.17 4.02 8.38
N ALA A 158 16.85 2.88 8.35
CA ALA A 158 16.77 1.86 9.41
C ALA A 158 17.12 2.45 10.79
N LYS A 159 18.14 3.32 10.87
CA LYS A 159 18.51 4.02 12.10
C LYS A 159 17.41 4.96 12.60
N GLN A 160 16.63 5.58 11.69
CA GLN A 160 15.51 6.43 12.12
C GLN A 160 14.32 5.58 12.60
N ILE A 161 14.03 4.47 11.93
CA ILE A 161 13.00 3.52 12.36
C ILE A 161 13.34 2.94 13.74
N ALA A 162 14.59 2.55 13.97
CA ALA A 162 15.06 2.02 15.24
C ALA A 162 14.91 2.98 16.44
N LYS A 163 14.62 4.26 16.22
CA LYS A 163 14.31 5.23 17.28
C LYS A 163 12.92 5.01 17.89
N ALA A 164 12.02 4.33 17.20
CA ALA A 164 10.70 4.01 17.73
C ALA A 164 10.80 3.19 19.03
N THR A 165 9.83 3.37 19.91
CA THR A 165 9.71 2.56 21.14
C THR A 165 9.40 1.12 20.81
N LYS A 166 8.50 0.91 19.84
CA LYS A 166 8.12 -0.40 19.29
C LYS A 166 8.09 -0.33 17.77
N ILE A 167 8.45 -1.44 17.13
CA ILE A 167 8.36 -1.63 15.68
C ILE A 167 7.36 -2.75 15.45
N VAL A 168 6.30 -2.45 14.73
CA VAL A 168 5.25 -3.41 14.40
C VAL A 168 5.39 -3.80 12.93
N VAL A 169 5.70 -5.06 12.68
CA VAL A 169 5.70 -5.63 11.34
C VAL A 169 4.26 -6.00 10.99
N ALA A 170 3.76 -5.41 9.91
CA ALA A 170 2.42 -5.65 9.40
C ALA A 170 2.37 -6.97 8.59
N ASP A 171 2.84 -8.06 9.19
CA ASP A 171 3.00 -9.37 8.57
C ASP A 171 2.95 -10.48 9.62
N SER A 172 2.78 -11.71 9.17
CA SER A 172 2.88 -12.90 10.00
C SER A 172 4.32 -13.10 10.51
N PRO A 173 4.50 -13.71 11.70
CA PRO A 173 5.86 -14.02 12.16
C PRO A 173 6.53 -15.10 11.29
N PRO A 174 7.88 -15.18 11.29
CA PRO A 174 8.59 -16.26 10.61
C PRO A 174 8.10 -17.66 11.05
N PRO A 175 8.03 -18.65 10.17
CA PRO A 175 8.52 -18.61 8.80
C PRO A 175 7.52 -18.08 7.74
N TYR A 176 6.35 -17.58 8.16
CA TYR A 176 5.27 -17.16 7.27
C TYR A 176 5.30 -15.66 6.95
N THR A 177 6.44 -15.01 7.10
CA THR A 177 6.63 -13.58 6.87
C THR A 177 6.81 -13.29 5.38
N ILE A 178 5.85 -12.68 4.70
CA ILE A 178 5.95 -12.36 3.26
C ILE A 178 7.09 -11.37 2.98
N CYS A 179 7.30 -10.38 3.87
CA CYS A 179 8.32 -9.35 3.68
C CYS A 179 9.69 -9.65 4.30
N GLU A 180 10.02 -10.91 4.61
CA GLU A 180 11.25 -11.29 5.33
C GLU A 180 12.52 -10.70 4.70
N TYR A 181 12.67 -10.78 3.37
CA TYR A 181 13.83 -10.20 2.67
C TYR A 181 13.91 -8.68 2.71
N ASN A 182 12.85 -8.01 3.16
CA ASN A 182 12.84 -6.57 3.37
C ASN A 182 13.13 -6.16 4.81
N LEU A 183 13.16 -7.08 5.77
CA LEU A 183 13.27 -6.78 7.19
C LEU A 183 14.73 -6.73 7.68
N ASN A 184 15.42 -7.85 7.75
CA ASN A 184 16.82 -7.97 8.21
C ASN A 184 17.12 -7.15 9.48
N PHE A 185 16.36 -7.41 10.56
CA PHE A 185 16.54 -6.72 11.84
C PHE A 185 17.86 -7.15 12.52
N PRO A 186 18.70 -6.21 12.99
CA PRO A 186 19.84 -6.53 13.81
C PRO A 186 19.41 -6.97 15.22
N GLU A 187 20.23 -7.78 15.88
CA GLU A 187 19.92 -8.39 17.18
C GLU A 187 19.57 -7.37 18.26
N ASP A 188 20.28 -6.23 18.28
CA ASP A 188 20.12 -5.19 19.29
C ASP A 188 18.75 -4.51 19.29
N ILE A 189 17.95 -4.64 18.21
CA ILE A 189 16.60 -4.08 18.14
C ILE A 189 15.49 -5.11 18.10
N LYS A 190 15.78 -6.41 17.96
CA LYS A 190 14.76 -7.46 17.89
C LYS A 190 13.79 -7.44 19.07
N HIS A 191 14.24 -7.05 20.25
CA HIS A 191 13.39 -6.93 21.45
C HIS A 191 12.28 -5.86 21.31
N LYS A 192 12.36 -4.98 20.33
CA LYS A 192 11.34 -3.96 20.03
C LYS A 192 10.40 -4.38 18.91
N VAL A 193 10.69 -5.48 18.21
CA VAL A 193 9.96 -5.91 17.01
C VAL A 193 8.82 -6.85 17.39
N PHE A 194 7.63 -6.56 16.83
CA PHE A 194 6.43 -7.35 17.02
C PHE A 194 5.79 -7.60 15.66
N TYR A 195 5.40 -8.83 15.40
CA TYR A 195 4.64 -9.21 14.22
C TYR A 195 3.15 -9.19 14.57
N ALA A 196 2.37 -8.40 13.83
CA ALA A 196 0.96 -8.19 14.14
C ALA A 196 0.01 -8.97 13.20
N GLY A 197 0.54 -9.77 12.29
CA GLY A 197 -0.24 -10.36 11.21
C GLY A 197 -0.53 -9.36 10.10
N HIS A 198 -1.27 -9.79 9.08
CA HIS A 198 -1.64 -8.93 7.97
C HIS A 198 -2.73 -7.94 8.40
N PHE A 199 -2.54 -6.66 8.07
CA PHE A 199 -3.56 -5.62 8.27
C PHE A 199 -4.56 -5.64 7.11
N ALA A 200 -5.16 -6.79 6.88
CA ALA A 200 -6.24 -6.95 5.93
C ALA A 200 -7.55 -7.03 6.71
N SER A 201 -8.57 -6.30 6.26
CA SER A 201 -9.92 -6.48 6.79
C SER A 201 -10.34 -7.92 6.53
N GLY A 202 -10.87 -8.61 7.55
CA GLY A 202 -11.40 -9.96 7.36
C GLY A 202 -12.50 -10.00 6.30
N LYS A 203 -12.97 -11.19 5.93
CA LYS A 203 -14.06 -11.36 4.96
C LYS A 203 -15.24 -10.46 5.30
N LYS A 204 -15.58 -9.56 4.40
CA LYS A 204 -16.67 -8.62 4.59
C LYS A 204 -18.00 -9.30 4.26
N LYS A 205 -19.07 -8.89 4.94
CA LYS A 205 -20.41 -9.35 4.61
C LYS A 205 -20.74 -8.95 3.16
N ARG A 206 -21.10 -9.93 2.36
CA ARG A 206 -21.63 -9.68 1.02
C ARG A 206 -22.95 -8.94 1.11
N ASN A 207 -23.19 -8.07 0.15
CA ASN A 207 -24.50 -7.49 -0.02
C ASN A 207 -25.51 -8.60 -0.36
N SER A 208 -26.72 -8.47 0.16
CA SER A 208 -27.81 -9.42 -0.16
C SER A 208 -28.21 -9.41 -1.64
N ILE A 209 -27.93 -8.31 -2.34
CA ILE A 209 -28.22 -8.12 -3.76
C ILE A 209 -26.90 -8.13 -4.52
N LYS A 210 -26.71 -9.12 -5.42
CA LYS A 210 -25.54 -9.18 -6.31
C LYS A 210 -25.54 -8.01 -7.28
N SER A 211 -24.37 -7.38 -7.46
CA SER A 211 -24.15 -6.37 -8.51
C SER A 211 -24.23 -7.00 -9.91
N ASN A 212 -24.28 -6.17 -10.95
CA ASN A 212 -24.28 -6.67 -12.33
C ASN A 212 -22.97 -7.40 -12.65
N LEU A 213 -21.84 -6.93 -12.14
CA LEU A 213 -20.56 -7.63 -12.27
C LEU A 213 -20.60 -9.00 -11.59
N GLU A 214 -21.07 -9.07 -10.34
CA GLU A 214 -21.17 -10.34 -9.59
C GLU A 214 -22.08 -11.36 -10.30
N LYS A 215 -23.14 -10.90 -10.97
CA LYS A 215 -24.00 -11.76 -11.79
C LYS A 215 -23.32 -12.21 -13.08
N LEU A 216 -22.55 -11.32 -13.73
CA LEU A 216 -21.88 -11.59 -14.99
C LEU A 216 -20.77 -12.63 -14.85
N ILE A 217 -20.07 -12.65 -13.70
CA ILE A 217 -18.95 -13.58 -13.43
C ILE A 217 -19.42 -14.91 -12.83
N ASP A 218 -20.66 -15.02 -12.40
CA ASP A 218 -21.19 -16.20 -11.71
C ASP A 218 -21.05 -17.47 -12.56
N GLY A 219 -20.43 -18.50 -12.00
CA GLY A 219 -20.19 -19.78 -12.69
C GLY A 219 -19.05 -19.77 -13.73
N HIS A 220 -18.35 -18.67 -13.92
CA HIS A 220 -17.21 -18.59 -14.83
C HIS A 220 -15.87 -18.87 -14.11
N ARG A 221 -14.93 -19.48 -14.83
CA ARG A 221 -13.53 -19.60 -14.43
C ARG A 221 -12.74 -18.43 -15.03
N PHE A 222 -11.90 -17.76 -14.21
CA PHE A 222 -11.12 -16.60 -14.66
C PHE A 222 -9.93 -16.30 -13.76
N GLY A 223 -8.95 -15.58 -14.28
CA GLY A 223 -7.87 -14.97 -13.51
C GLY A 223 -8.21 -13.53 -13.08
N TYR A 224 -7.84 -13.13 -11.87
CA TYR A 224 -7.98 -11.75 -11.41
C TYR A 224 -6.63 -11.01 -11.42
N TRP A 225 -6.53 -9.99 -12.24
CA TRP A 225 -5.32 -9.21 -12.51
C TRP A 225 -5.41 -7.84 -11.85
N MET A 226 -4.61 -7.62 -10.83
CA MET A 226 -4.70 -6.41 -9.99
C MET A 226 -3.57 -5.45 -10.30
N ARG A 227 -3.90 -4.26 -10.81
CA ARG A 227 -2.96 -3.16 -10.93
C ARG A 227 -2.96 -2.39 -9.62
N THR A 228 -1.79 -2.22 -8.99
CA THR A 228 -1.66 -1.55 -7.69
C THR A 228 -0.50 -0.57 -7.68
N GLY A 229 -0.39 0.22 -6.62
CA GLY A 229 0.67 1.19 -6.44
C GLY A 229 0.31 2.62 -6.90
N ASN A 230 1.32 3.50 -6.92
CA ASN A 230 1.17 4.85 -7.45
C ASN A 230 0.99 4.83 -8.99
N LYS A 231 0.72 5.99 -9.59
CA LYS A 231 0.46 6.11 -11.03
C LYS A 231 1.57 5.48 -11.88
N SER A 232 2.83 5.77 -11.56
CA SER A 232 3.98 5.25 -12.33
C SER A 232 4.06 3.72 -12.25
N THR A 233 3.95 3.13 -11.06
CA THR A 233 3.94 1.68 -10.85
C THR A 233 2.76 1.02 -11.56
N ASN A 234 1.58 1.63 -11.46
CA ASN A 234 0.36 1.14 -12.11
C ASN A 234 0.50 1.12 -13.64
N ASP A 235 1.07 2.18 -14.24
CA ASP A 235 1.27 2.26 -15.69
C ASP A 235 2.29 1.21 -16.19
N ILE A 236 3.36 0.96 -15.43
CA ILE A 236 4.34 -0.08 -15.78
C ILE A 236 3.73 -1.48 -15.65
N THR A 237 3.00 -1.73 -14.55
CA THR A 237 2.27 -2.99 -14.35
C THR A 237 1.31 -3.24 -15.51
N GLY A 238 0.54 -2.21 -15.93
CA GLY A 238 -0.38 -2.32 -17.05
C GLY A 238 0.30 -2.74 -18.36
N LYS A 239 1.43 -2.13 -18.70
CA LYS A 239 2.19 -2.53 -19.90
C LYS A 239 2.67 -3.97 -19.84
N LYS A 240 3.17 -4.42 -18.68
CA LYS A 240 3.58 -5.82 -18.51
C LYS A 240 2.41 -6.79 -18.65
N TYR A 241 1.23 -6.41 -18.16
CA TYR A 241 0.02 -7.21 -18.33
C TYR A 241 -0.39 -7.30 -19.80
N GLU A 242 -0.40 -6.19 -20.53
CA GLU A 242 -0.69 -6.16 -21.96
C GLU A 242 0.26 -7.05 -22.78
N GLU A 243 1.57 -6.99 -22.49
CA GLU A 243 2.57 -7.87 -23.08
C GLU A 243 2.27 -9.36 -22.79
N SER A 244 1.86 -9.68 -21.58
CA SER A 244 1.51 -11.05 -21.18
C SER A 244 0.22 -11.54 -21.84
N PHE A 245 -0.78 -10.69 -22.05
CA PHE A 245 -2.06 -11.05 -22.70
C PHE A 245 -1.89 -11.50 -24.12
N SER A 246 -0.89 -11.01 -24.84
CA SER A 246 -0.61 -11.45 -26.20
C SER A 246 -0.33 -12.95 -26.29
N GLN A 247 0.11 -13.54 -25.18
CA GLN A 247 0.45 -14.96 -25.07
C GLN A 247 -0.69 -15.82 -24.50
N ILE A 248 -1.65 -15.22 -23.77
CA ILE A 248 -2.72 -15.92 -23.05
C ILE A 248 -4.08 -15.43 -23.58
N LYS A 249 -4.37 -15.71 -24.85
CA LYS A 249 -5.55 -15.15 -25.52
C LYS A 249 -6.88 -15.78 -25.12
N SER A 250 -6.90 -17.04 -24.73
CA SER A 250 -8.12 -17.82 -24.48
C SER A 250 -8.61 -17.82 -23.04
N GLU A 251 -7.87 -17.23 -22.09
CA GLU A 251 -8.26 -17.22 -20.69
C GLU A 251 -9.12 -15.99 -20.34
N LYS A 252 -10.25 -16.25 -19.67
CA LYS A 252 -11.08 -15.19 -19.11
C LYS A 252 -10.34 -14.47 -17.97
N ARG A 253 -10.44 -13.14 -17.94
CA ARG A 253 -9.76 -12.33 -16.94
C ARG A 253 -10.54 -11.08 -16.54
N ILE A 254 -10.38 -10.70 -15.29
CA ILE A 254 -10.84 -9.42 -14.77
C ILE A 254 -9.61 -8.59 -14.43
N ILE A 255 -9.56 -7.34 -14.88
CA ILE A 255 -8.45 -6.43 -14.66
C ILE A 255 -8.96 -5.25 -13.86
N SER A 256 -8.48 -5.06 -12.63
CA SER A 256 -8.72 -3.83 -11.88
C SER A 256 -7.58 -2.84 -12.09
N HIS A 257 -7.93 -1.64 -12.56
CA HIS A 257 -6.99 -0.61 -12.95
C HIS A 257 -6.56 0.32 -11.79
N ALA A 258 -7.22 0.22 -10.63
CA ALA A 258 -7.03 1.10 -9.48
C ALA A 258 -7.13 2.60 -9.88
N ARG A 259 -8.13 2.94 -10.69
CA ARG A 259 -8.41 4.30 -11.17
C ARG A 259 -9.89 4.61 -11.01
N ASN A 260 -10.19 5.79 -10.50
CA ASN A 260 -11.57 6.27 -10.41
C ASN A 260 -11.98 6.92 -11.75
N ASP A 261 -12.20 6.08 -12.75
CA ASP A 261 -12.58 6.47 -14.11
C ASP A 261 -13.64 5.50 -14.63
N PRO A 262 -14.92 5.89 -14.66
CA PRO A 262 -16.01 5.00 -15.10
C PRO A 262 -15.93 4.62 -16.58
N THR A 263 -15.12 5.29 -17.40
CA THR A 263 -14.93 4.94 -18.81
C THR A 263 -14.09 3.66 -18.98
N ILE A 264 -13.44 3.21 -17.89
CA ILE A 264 -12.65 1.96 -17.87
C ILE A 264 -13.55 0.74 -17.73
N ASP A 265 -14.75 0.86 -17.14
CA ASP A 265 -15.64 -0.26 -16.85
C ASP A 265 -16.25 -0.83 -18.15
N VAL A 266 -15.53 -1.75 -18.77
CA VAL A 266 -15.90 -2.36 -20.05
C VAL A 266 -15.71 -3.87 -20.06
N VAL A 267 -16.58 -4.54 -20.79
CA VAL A 267 -16.54 -5.98 -21.07
C VAL A 267 -16.12 -6.19 -22.52
N LYS A 268 -15.19 -7.11 -22.78
CA LYS A 268 -14.72 -7.45 -24.13
C LYS A 268 -15.03 -8.90 -24.45
N ASP A 269 -15.54 -9.15 -25.66
CA ASP A 269 -15.67 -10.49 -26.20
C ASP A 269 -14.39 -10.94 -26.95
N GLU A 270 -14.36 -12.19 -27.42
CA GLU A 270 -13.21 -12.73 -28.18
C GLU A 270 -12.92 -11.99 -29.48
N LYS A 271 -13.91 -11.31 -30.03
CA LYS A 271 -13.78 -10.53 -31.29
C LYS A 271 -13.27 -9.11 -31.04
N GLY A 272 -13.10 -8.72 -29.76
CA GLY A 272 -12.67 -7.40 -29.36
C GLY A 272 -13.78 -6.35 -29.30
N ASN A 273 -15.06 -6.75 -29.47
CA ASN A 273 -16.16 -5.82 -29.24
C ASN A 273 -16.26 -5.45 -27.76
N THR A 274 -16.68 -4.21 -27.49
CA THR A 274 -16.77 -3.67 -26.11
C THR A 274 -18.23 -3.40 -25.75
N TYR A 275 -18.56 -3.70 -24.49
CA TYR A 275 -19.90 -3.55 -23.93
C TYR A 275 -19.82 -2.92 -22.54
N SER A 276 -20.87 -2.26 -22.10
CA SER A 276 -21.04 -1.98 -20.68
C SER A 276 -21.29 -3.28 -19.90
N ILE A 277 -21.05 -3.28 -18.58
CA ILE A 277 -21.32 -4.46 -17.72
C ILE A 277 -22.82 -4.84 -17.79
N SER A 278 -23.73 -3.85 -17.80
CA SER A 278 -25.16 -4.07 -17.94
C SER A 278 -25.52 -4.72 -19.30
N ASP A 279 -25.02 -4.13 -20.40
CA ASP A 279 -25.31 -4.68 -21.73
C ASP A 279 -24.77 -6.09 -21.92
N ALA A 280 -23.59 -6.36 -21.37
CA ALA A 280 -22.98 -7.69 -21.44
C ALA A 280 -23.82 -8.73 -20.67
N LEU A 281 -24.36 -8.36 -19.52
CA LEU A 281 -25.25 -9.21 -18.73
C LEU A 281 -26.58 -9.46 -19.48
N ASP A 282 -27.23 -8.40 -19.96
CA ASP A 282 -28.54 -8.48 -20.63
C ASP A 282 -28.46 -9.28 -21.93
N LYS A 283 -27.39 -9.09 -22.71
CA LYS A 283 -27.16 -9.79 -23.99
C LYS A 283 -26.47 -11.14 -23.80
N ARG A 284 -26.14 -11.54 -22.58
CA ARG A 284 -25.44 -12.79 -22.24
C ARG A 284 -24.17 -12.97 -23.07
N ILE A 285 -23.35 -11.91 -23.12
CA ILE A 285 -22.09 -11.90 -23.87
C ILE A 285 -21.13 -12.92 -23.29
N ASP A 286 -20.57 -13.78 -24.13
CA ASP A 286 -19.44 -14.63 -23.76
C ASP A 286 -18.17 -13.77 -23.76
N TRP A 287 -17.84 -13.26 -22.57
CA TRP A 287 -16.75 -12.32 -22.36
C TRP A 287 -15.41 -13.05 -22.21
N ILE A 288 -14.34 -12.39 -22.61
CA ILE A 288 -12.96 -12.83 -22.41
C ILE A 288 -12.19 -11.93 -21.42
N GLN A 289 -12.57 -10.65 -21.36
CA GLN A 289 -11.94 -9.69 -20.46
C GLN A 289 -12.97 -8.71 -19.92
N ILE A 290 -12.85 -8.42 -18.63
CA ILE A 290 -13.59 -7.34 -17.96
C ILE A 290 -12.55 -6.38 -17.38
N ASP A 291 -12.57 -5.14 -17.84
CA ASP A 291 -11.78 -4.05 -17.26
C ASP A 291 -12.66 -3.29 -16.27
N VAL A 292 -12.15 -2.99 -15.09
CA VAL A 292 -12.83 -2.19 -14.06
C VAL A 292 -11.89 -1.15 -13.46
N GLY A 293 -12.40 0.03 -13.19
CA GLY A 293 -11.64 1.09 -12.54
C GLY A 293 -11.33 0.74 -11.10
N PHE A 294 -12.36 0.65 -10.27
CA PHE A 294 -12.31 0.13 -8.91
C PHE A 294 -13.49 -0.83 -8.68
N LEU A 295 -13.24 -1.88 -7.94
CA LEU A 295 -14.29 -2.73 -7.40
C LEU A 295 -14.76 -2.17 -6.05
N SER A 296 -16.06 -2.22 -5.80
CA SER A 296 -16.57 -2.10 -4.44
C SER A 296 -16.01 -3.22 -3.56
N GLU A 297 -16.05 -3.07 -2.25
CA GLU A 297 -15.52 -4.10 -1.35
C GLU A 297 -16.25 -5.44 -1.49
N SER A 298 -17.57 -5.42 -1.72
CA SER A 298 -18.37 -6.63 -1.97
C SER A 298 -17.99 -7.31 -3.29
N GLU A 299 -17.81 -6.53 -4.35
CA GLU A 299 -17.39 -7.05 -5.64
C GLU A 299 -15.99 -7.63 -5.60
N LYS A 300 -15.05 -6.95 -4.93
CA LYS A 300 -13.68 -7.42 -4.75
C LYS A 300 -13.66 -8.75 -4.00
N GLU A 301 -14.44 -8.87 -2.93
CA GLU A 301 -14.59 -10.11 -2.16
C GLU A 301 -15.12 -11.23 -3.07
N THR A 302 -16.18 -10.98 -3.83
CA THR A 302 -16.77 -11.96 -4.75
C THR A 302 -15.78 -12.37 -5.84
N VAL A 303 -15.04 -11.42 -6.43
CA VAL A 303 -14.04 -11.70 -7.46
C VAL A 303 -12.90 -12.53 -6.91
N LEU A 304 -12.37 -12.19 -5.72
CA LEU A 304 -11.29 -12.95 -5.06
C LEU A 304 -11.72 -14.35 -4.67
N GLU A 305 -12.95 -14.54 -4.21
CA GLU A 305 -13.46 -15.88 -3.89
C GLU A 305 -13.69 -16.74 -5.15
N SER A 306 -14.08 -16.13 -6.25
CA SER A 306 -14.48 -16.84 -7.47
C SER A 306 -13.33 -17.07 -8.45
N CYS A 307 -12.27 -16.26 -8.43
CA CYS A 307 -11.14 -16.42 -9.35
C CYS A 307 -10.35 -17.71 -9.08
N ASP A 308 -9.76 -18.27 -10.13
CA ASP A 308 -8.88 -19.44 -10.01
C ASP A 308 -7.49 -19.05 -9.50
N TYR A 309 -6.99 -17.89 -9.91
CA TYR A 309 -5.68 -17.36 -9.53
C TYR A 309 -5.70 -15.83 -9.60
N THR A 310 -4.68 -15.21 -9.01
CA THR A 310 -4.48 -13.76 -9.06
C THR A 310 -3.16 -13.41 -9.72
N VAL A 311 -3.12 -12.30 -10.43
CA VAL A 311 -1.87 -11.72 -10.97
C VAL A 311 -1.67 -10.35 -10.34
N ILE A 312 -0.53 -10.18 -9.69
CA ILE A 312 -0.22 -8.96 -8.93
C ILE A 312 1.23 -8.53 -9.13
N ASN A 313 1.53 -7.28 -8.79
CA ASN A 313 2.91 -6.78 -8.82
C ASN A 313 3.72 -7.07 -7.53
N GLY A 314 3.19 -7.84 -6.59
CA GLY A 314 3.87 -8.13 -5.33
C GLY A 314 3.69 -7.05 -4.25
N SER A 315 2.61 -6.29 -4.30
CA SER A 315 2.25 -5.37 -3.21
C SER A 315 1.97 -6.15 -1.92
N HIS A 316 2.71 -5.84 -0.85
CA HIS A 316 2.66 -6.55 0.42
C HIS A 316 1.24 -6.69 1.00
N THR A 317 0.49 -5.59 1.09
CA THR A 317 -0.88 -5.60 1.63
C THR A 317 -1.81 -6.49 0.81
N VAL A 318 -1.65 -6.47 -0.53
CA VAL A 318 -2.45 -7.29 -1.44
C VAL A 318 -2.07 -8.77 -1.31
N MET A 319 -0.77 -9.09 -1.22
CA MET A 319 -0.31 -10.47 -0.99
C MET A 319 -0.86 -11.01 0.32
N GLY A 320 -0.77 -10.24 1.40
CA GLY A 320 -1.31 -10.62 2.71
C GLY A 320 -2.81 -10.90 2.69
N GLU A 321 -3.58 -10.10 1.96
CA GLU A 321 -5.02 -10.32 1.76
C GLU A 321 -5.29 -11.62 0.98
N ILE A 322 -4.62 -11.80 -0.17
CA ILE A 322 -4.84 -12.96 -1.03
C ILE A 322 -4.44 -14.25 -0.32
N ILE A 323 -3.25 -14.30 0.29
CA ILE A 323 -2.73 -15.50 0.96
C ILE A 323 -3.48 -15.74 2.26
N GLY A 324 -3.57 -14.72 3.11
CA GLY A 324 -4.08 -14.85 4.48
C GLY A 324 -5.60 -15.02 4.58
N ILE A 325 -6.38 -14.49 3.62
CA ILE A 325 -7.83 -14.52 3.67
C ILE A 325 -8.42 -15.46 2.63
N HIS A 326 -7.94 -15.40 1.38
CA HIS A 326 -8.58 -16.10 0.26
C HIS A 326 -7.88 -17.40 -0.15
N GLY A 327 -6.59 -17.58 0.20
CA GLY A 327 -5.83 -18.79 -0.13
C GLY A 327 -5.70 -19.02 -1.64
N LYS A 328 -5.63 -17.96 -2.45
CA LYS A 328 -5.57 -18.08 -3.91
C LYS A 328 -4.12 -18.15 -4.41
N PRO A 329 -3.85 -18.94 -5.47
CA PRO A 329 -2.57 -18.91 -6.18
C PRO A 329 -2.24 -17.50 -6.68
N ILE A 330 -0.96 -17.13 -6.57
CA ILE A 330 -0.46 -15.82 -7.01
C ILE A 330 0.57 -16.00 -8.12
N ILE A 331 0.40 -15.24 -9.20
CA ILE A 331 1.43 -15.00 -10.21
C ILE A 331 1.99 -13.59 -9.96
N GLY A 332 3.27 -13.51 -9.60
CA GLY A 332 3.94 -12.26 -9.28
C GLY A 332 4.63 -11.64 -10.49
N ILE A 333 4.29 -10.40 -10.85
CA ILE A 333 4.97 -9.62 -11.91
C ILE A 333 5.56 -8.35 -11.28
N PRO A 334 6.73 -8.44 -10.59
CA PRO A 334 7.26 -7.32 -9.82
C PRO A 334 7.76 -6.19 -10.72
N VAL A 335 7.70 -4.97 -10.20
CA VAL A 335 8.17 -3.75 -10.86
C VAL A 335 9.48 -3.26 -10.25
N TYR A 336 9.71 -3.48 -8.94
CA TYR A 336 10.91 -3.04 -8.23
C TYR A 336 11.32 -3.98 -7.08
N ASP A 337 12.48 -3.73 -6.48
CA ASP A 337 13.17 -4.66 -5.56
C ASP A 337 12.33 -5.15 -4.39
N GLU A 338 11.59 -4.25 -3.73
CA GLU A 338 10.73 -4.62 -2.60
C GLU A 338 9.72 -5.70 -2.99
N GLN A 339 9.07 -5.50 -4.13
CA GLN A 339 8.07 -6.44 -4.66
C GLN A 339 8.71 -7.76 -5.08
N THR A 340 9.89 -7.70 -5.70
CA THR A 340 10.65 -8.90 -6.06
C THR A 340 11.03 -9.71 -4.82
N ASN A 341 11.50 -9.03 -3.77
CA ASN A 341 11.87 -9.69 -2.53
C ASN A 341 10.69 -10.43 -1.89
N GLN A 342 9.50 -9.82 -1.93
CA GLN A 342 8.28 -10.41 -1.38
C GLN A 342 7.82 -11.64 -2.17
N ILE A 343 7.84 -11.55 -3.52
CA ILE A 343 7.45 -12.67 -4.39
C ILE A 343 8.44 -13.82 -4.24
N GLN A 344 9.75 -13.55 -4.27
CA GLN A 344 10.78 -14.58 -4.13
C GLN A 344 10.68 -15.32 -2.80
N TRP A 345 10.46 -14.60 -1.70
CA TRP A 345 10.31 -15.26 -0.40
C TRP A 345 9.03 -16.10 -0.32
N ALA A 346 7.91 -15.62 -0.91
CA ALA A 346 6.67 -16.38 -0.92
C ALA A 346 6.68 -17.61 -1.85
N GLU A 347 7.63 -17.67 -2.79
CA GLU A 347 7.87 -18.82 -3.68
C GLU A 347 8.72 -19.91 -2.99
N GLU A 348 9.67 -19.52 -2.13
CA GLU A 348 10.52 -20.41 -1.33
C GLU A 348 9.76 -21.08 -0.17
#